data_18f87ffef367154ef2d319efa3c0e4c3
#
_entry.id   18f87ffef367154ef2d319efa3c0e4c3
#
_cell.length_a   1.000
_cell.length_b   1.000
_cell.length_c   1.000
_cell.angle_alpha   90.00
_cell.angle_beta   90.00
_cell.angle_gamma   90.00
#
_symmetry.space_group_name_H-M   'P 1'
#
loop_
_entity.id
_entity.type
_entity.pdbx_description
1 polymer ?
#
loop_
_entity_poly.entity_id
_entity_poly.type
_entity_poly.pdbx_seq_one_letter_code
_entity_poly.pdbx_strand_id
1 'polypeptide(L)'
;MPDDPCTQSLETTVVSPTGDISTSTPKSANSAGFACFYVYGTVSQESSVNANLAIQSAEIDSAIAQGSPFSPVCQVYAPIYRQVTLADLEQHPNLNFGPAETVTAYDSIKSGFEDFLAHELGDRPFVVIGDSQGAAMLNLLLENIVDPNPALRARLVVAVIVGGNVEVPRGQLVGGTFKHIPACSSAGQTGCVIAFSSFPSTPPADSLFGRPGQGVSLQSNQTAKADVQVVCVNPAALSGGTAALDSAFPTRGKLTTPWVALPGLYTATCEQADGASWLNVTKTPGSTVKGPALTEEGGADYGYHVWDMFLAQDNLVSDVTAAEITWTRDHH
;
A
#
# COMPACT_ATOMS: atom_id res chain seq x y z
N MET A 1 -14.19 -14.75 15.67
CA MET A 1 -12.83 -14.75 16.25
C MET A 1 -12.87 -13.83 17.45
N PRO A 2 -12.40 -14.25 18.64
CA PRO A 2 -12.17 -13.27 19.67
C PRO A 2 -11.08 -12.37 19.10
N ASP A 3 -11.27 -11.07 19.11
CA ASP A 3 -10.31 -10.05 18.68
C ASP A 3 -10.10 -9.95 17.16
N ASP A 4 -11.17 -9.61 16.42
CA ASP A 4 -11.04 -9.14 15.04
C ASP A 4 -10.12 -7.89 15.02
N PRO A 5 -8.97 -7.94 14.32
CA PRO A 5 -8.04 -6.80 14.22
C PRO A 5 -8.70 -5.49 13.80
N CYS A 6 -9.72 -5.56 12.95
CA CYS A 6 -10.42 -4.38 12.45
C CYS A 6 -11.39 -3.75 13.45
N THR A 7 -11.63 -4.39 14.61
CA THR A 7 -12.45 -3.83 15.69
C THR A 7 -11.63 -3.13 16.79
N GLN A 8 -10.31 -3.11 16.65
CA GLN A 8 -9.42 -2.43 17.59
C GLN A 8 -9.67 -0.92 17.57
N SER A 9 -9.40 -0.28 18.71
CA SER A 9 -9.55 1.17 18.82
C SER A 9 -8.64 1.90 17.86
N LEU A 10 -9.22 2.84 17.11
CA LEU A 10 -8.49 3.79 16.26
C LEU A 10 -8.35 5.15 16.93
N GLU A 11 -8.51 5.22 18.27
CA GLU A 11 -8.27 6.45 19.00
C GLU A 11 -6.84 6.93 18.78
N THR A 12 -6.69 8.18 18.37
CA THR A 12 -5.44 8.73 17.87
C THR A 12 -5.07 10.01 18.64
N THR A 13 -3.88 10.07 19.19
CA THR A 13 -3.28 11.33 19.62
C THR A 13 -2.82 12.10 18.39
N VAL A 14 -3.37 13.28 18.16
CA VAL A 14 -2.99 14.16 17.05
C VAL A 14 -2.06 15.25 17.57
N VAL A 15 -0.86 15.35 17.00
CA VAL A 15 0.08 16.44 17.29
C VAL A 15 0.13 17.35 16.08
N SER A 16 -0.41 18.56 16.22
CA SER A 16 -0.43 19.55 15.14
C SER A 16 0.98 20.01 14.73
N PRO A 17 1.17 20.63 13.57
CA PRO A 17 2.46 21.20 13.18
C PRO A 17 3.02 22.24 14.15
N THR A 18 2.17 22.86 14.97
CA THR A 18 2.53 23.81 16.03
C THR A 18 2.84 23.14 17.37
N GLY A 19 2.61 21.82 17.47
CA GLY A 19 2.85 21.04 18.70
C GLY A 19 1.65 20.94 19.63
N ASP A 20 0.47 21.45 19.22
CA ASP A 20 -0.75 21.30 20.01
C ASP A 20 -1.21 19.82 19.96
N ILE A 21 -1.64 19.32 21.12
CA ILE A 21 -2.04 17.92 21.27
C ILE A 21 -3.56 17.85 21.44
N SER A 22 -4.19 16.98 20.65
CA SER A 22 -5.61 16.64 20.76
C SER A 22 -5.81 15.14 20.57
N THR A 23 -7.02 14.67 20.81
CA THR A 23 -7.39 13.27 20.57
C THR A 23 -8.50 13.24 19.53
N SER A 24 -8.40 12.30 18.60
CA SER A 24 -9.40 12.04 17.56
C SER A 24 -9.75 10.57 17.53
N THR A 25 -11.02 10.28 17.21
CA THR A 25 -11.46 8.91 16.90
C THR A 25 -12.19 8.97 15.59
N PRO A 26 -11.76 8.22 14.56
CA PRO A 26 -12.47 8.14 13.31
C PRO A 26 -13.91 7.70 13.53
N LYS A 27 -14.83 8.42 12.92
CA LYS A 27 -16.24 7.99 12.91
C LYS A 27 -16.36 6.84 11.95
N SER A 28 -16.89 5.71 12.41
CA SER A 28 -17.31 4.64 11.52
C SER A 28 -18.35 5.22 10.55
N ALA A 29 -17.97 5.40 9.31
CA ALA A 29 -18.93 5.50 8.22
C ALA A 29 -19.63 4.14 8.13
N ASN A 30 -20.80 4.07 7.46
CA ASN A 30 -21.48 2.79 7.24
C ASN A 30 -20.61 1.96 6.25
N SER A 31 -19.56 1.34 6.77
CA SER A 31 -18.53 0.62 6.01
C SER A 31 -19.05 -0.60 5.24
N ALA A 32 -20.33 -0.96 5.45
CA ALA A 32 -20.95 -2.11 4.79
C ALA A 32 -21.15 -1.95 3.27
N GLY A 33 -21.10 -0.72 2.74
CA GLY A 33 -21.31 -0.44 1.31
C GLY A 33 -20.10 -0.81 0.43
N PHE A 34 -18.90 -0.87 0.98
CA PHE A 34 -17.66 -1.13 0.29
C PHE A 34 -16.88 -2.25 0.96
N ALA A 35 -16.07 -2.97 0.18
CA ALA A 35 -15.20 -4.00 0.69
C ALA A 35 -13.74 -3.67 0.36
N CYS A 36 -12.83 -3.81 1.33
CA CYS A 36 -11.40 -3.65 1.17
C CYS A 36 -10.71 -5.01 1.25
N PHE A 37 -10.04 -5.41 0.20
CA PHE A 37 -9.20 -6.60 0.17
C PHE A 37 -7.77 -6.17 0.48
N TYR A 38 -7.31 -6.44 1.70
CA TYR A 38 -6.00 -6.03 2.19
C TYR A 38 -5.01 -7.20 2.18
N VAL A 39 -3.83 -6.98 1.61
CA VAL A 39 -2.74 -7.95 1.56
C VAL A 39 -1.48 -7.34 2.19
N TYR A 40 -1.06 -7.91 3.30
CA TYR A 40 0.11 -7.46 4.06
C TYR A 40 1.43 -7.86 3.39
N GLY A 41 2.52 -7.19 3.78
CA GLY A 41 3.88 -7.47 3.33
C GLY A 41 4.50 -8.73 3.95
N THR A 42 5.82 -8.87 3.83
CA THR A 42 6.57 -9.98 4.43
C THR A 42 6.66 -9.80 5.94
N VAL A 43 5.97 -10.64 6.70
CA VAL A 43 5.94 -10.56 8.18
C VAL A 43 6.19 -11.90 8.86
N SER A 44 6.06 -13.04 8.16
CA SER A 44 6.21 -14.37 8.74
C SER A 44 7.65 -14.61 9.22
N GLN A 45 7.77 -15.06 10.46
CA GLN A 45 9.03 -15.45 11.10
C GLN A 45 9.30 -16.96 10.99
N GLU A 46 8.52 -17.68 10.18
CA GLU A 46 8.77 -19.10 9.94
C GLU A 46 10.11 -19.31 9.22
N SER A 47 10.73 -20.47 9.48
CA SER A 47 12.01 -20.84 8.82
C SER A 47 11.83 -21.50 7.45
N SER A 48 10.60 -21.76 7.04
CA SER A 48 10.26 -22.27 5.71
C SER A 48 10.35 -21.17 4.66
N VAL A 49 10.50 -21.55 3.40
CA VAL A 49 10.53 -20.59 2.27
C VAL A 49 9.21 -19.82 2.16
N ASN A 50 8.09 -20.53 2.14
CA ASN A 50 6.76 -19.94 2.21
C ASN A 50 6.11 -20.26 3.56
N ALA A 51 5.39 -19.30 4.12
CA ALA A 51 4.61 -19.46 5.34
C ALA A 51 3.50 -20.49 5.18
N ASN A 52 3.08 -21.09 6.28
CA ASN A 52 1.84 -21.85 6.35
C ASN A 52 0.61 -20.92 6.45
N LEU A 53 -0.59 -21.47 6.60
CA LEU A 53 -1.83 -20.69 6.73
C LEU A 53 -2.33 -20.56 8.18
N ALA A 54 -1.46 -20.80 9.17
CA ALA A 54 -1.80 -20.55 10.57
C ALA A 54 -1.74 -19.05 10.85
N ILE A 55 -2.75 -18.52 11.52
CA ILE A 55 -2.76 -17.11 11.95
C ILE A 55 -1.75 -16.96 13.09
N GLN A 56 -0.78 -16.08 12.91
CA GLN A 56 0.24 -15.74 13.90
C GLN A 56 0.13 -14.27 14.30
N SER A 57 0.86 -13.88 15.35
CA SER A 57 0.81 -12.50 15.86
C SER A 57 1.30 -11.47 14.83
N ALA A 58 2.26 -11.82 13.99
CA ALA A 58 2.82 -10.90 13.00
C ALA A 58 1.80 -10.49 11.93
N GLU A 59 0.96 -11.43 11.46
CA GLU A 59 -0.14 -11.14 10.53
C GLU A 59 -1.23 -10.30 11.19
N ILE A 60 -1.56 -10.60 12.46
CA ILE A 60 -2.52 -9.81 13.25
C ILE A 60 -1.99 -8.38 13.44
N ASP A 61 -0.74 -8.23 13.84
CA ASP A 61 -0.10 -6.93 14.05
C ASP A 61 -0.07 -6.10 12.76
N SER A 62 0.17 -6.74 11.61
CA SER A 62 0.13 -6.08 10.30
C SER A 62 -1.29 -5.66 9.93
N ALA A 63 -2.29 -6.50 10.15
CA ALA A 63 -3.69 -6.16 9.91
C ALA A 63 -4.15 -5.00 10.81
N ILE A 64 -3.71 -4.95 12.07
CA ILE A 64 -3.95 -3.82 12.97
C ILE A 64 -3.25 -2.57 12.46
N ALA A 65 -1.97 -2.68 12.07
CA ALA A 65 -1.15 -1.51 11.76
C ALA A 65 -1.47 -0.88 10.39
N GLN A 66 -1.91 -1.64 9.41
CA GLN A 66 -2.08 -1.16 8.03
C GLN A 66 -3.51 -1.35 7.50
N GLY A 67 -4.20 -2.42 7.90
CA GLY A 67 -5.55 -2.74 7.45
C GLY A 67 -6.64 -2.02 8.26
N SER A 68 -6.54 -2.05 9.59
CA SER A 68 -7.59 -1.51 10.47
C SER A 68 -7.88 -0.02 10.29
N PRO A 69 -6.92 0.86 9.91
CA PRO A 69 -7.22 2.25 9.61
C PRO A 69 -8.27 2.48 8.51
N PHE A 70 -8.47 1.49 7.64
CA PHE A 70 -9.50 1.55 6.60
C PHE A 70 -10.87 1.05 7.06
N SER A 71 -10.97 0.42 8.24
CA SER A 71 -12.24 -0.12 8.75
C SER A 71 -13.37 0.92 8.96
N PRO A 72 -13.10 2.23 9.15
CA PRO A 72 -14.14 3.24 9.15
C PRO A 72 -14.81 3.45 7.80
N VAL A 73 -14.13 3.14 6.68
CA VAL A 73 -14.58 3.43 5.32
C VAL A 73 -15.04 2.19 4.57
N CYS A 74 -14.47 1.02 4.84
CA CYS A 74 -14.85 -0.24 4.17
C CYS A 74 -14.83 -1.42 5.14
N GLN A 75 -15.50 -2.50 4.77
CA GLN A 75 -15.32 -3.79 5.44
C GLN A 75 -14.02 -4.43 4.96
N VAL A 76 -13.05 -4.60 5.86
CA VAL A 76 -11.71 -5.11 5.55
C VAL A 76 -11.69 -6.63 5.56
N TYR A 77 -11.15 -7.23 4.51
CA TYR A 77 -10.87 -8.65 4.35
C TYR A 77 -9.35 -8.82 4.19
N ALA A 78 -8.72 -9.52 5.09
CA ALA A 78 -7.28 -9.77 5.11
C ALA A 78 -7.01 -11.28 5.06
N PRO A 79 -6.82 -11.88 3.88
CA PRO A 79 -6.55 -13.31 3.78
C PRO A 79 -5.18 -13.64 4.38
N ILE A 80 -5.09 -14.76 5.08
CA ILE A 80 -3.80 -15.38 5.37
C ILE A 80 -3.32 -16.06 4.10
N TYR A 81 -2.07 -15.82 3.72
CA TYR A 81 -1.52 -16.37 2.51
C TYR A 81 -0.12 -16.95 2.71
N ARG A 82 0.31 -17.80 1.79
CA ARG A 82 1.63 -18.44 1.81
C ARG A 82 2.71 -17.45 1.36
N GLN A 83 2.88 -16.38 2.13
CA GLN A 83 3.91 -15.37 1.88
C GLN A 83 5.30 -15.98 1.84
N VAL A 84 6.20 -15.40 1.07
CA VAL A 84 7.64 -15.63 1.23
C VAL A 84 8.03 -15.10 2.62
N THR A 85 8.79 -15.87 3.39
CA THR A 85 9.08 -15.56 4.78
C THR A 85 10.25 -14.58 4.93
N LEU A 86 10.40 -13.99 6.12
CA LEU A 86 11.57 -13.18 6.45
C LEU A 86 12.89 -13.99 6.36
N ALA A 87 12.84 -15.28 6.74
CA ALA A 87 13.99 -16.16 6.66
C ALA A 87 14.46 -16.39 5.21
N ASP A 88 13.55 -16.44 4.25
CA ASP A 88 13.87 -16.54 2.82
C ASP A 88 14.29 -15.19 2.25
N LEU A 89 13.63 -14.10 2.66
CA LEU A 89 13.99 -12.74 2.28
C LEU A 89 15.45 -12.40 2.67
N GLU A 90 15.88 -12.80 3.87
CA GLU A 90 17.28 -12.61 4.32
C GLU A 90 18.28 -13.34 3.42
N GLN A 91 17.90 -14.45 2.80
CA GLN A 91 18.73 -15.19 1.85
C GLN A 91 18.68 -14.57 0.43
N HIS A 92 17.64 -13.82 0.12
CA HIS A 92 17.40 -13.18 -1.17
C HIS A 92 17.18 -11.66 -1.02
N PRO A 93 18.17 -10.91 -0.50
CA PRO A 93 17.99 -9.48 -0.18
C PRO A 93 17.62 -8.62 -1.40
N ASN A 94 17.91 -9.11 -2.61
CA ASN A 94 17.56 -8.43 -3.86
C ASN A 94 16.17 -8.81 -4.39
N LEU A 95 15.28 -9.38 -3.57
CA LEU A 95 13.96 -9.88 -3.93
C LEU A 95 13.96 -10.87 -5.12
N ASN A 96 15.10 -11.47 -5.42
CA ASN A 96 15.24 -12.46 -6.47
C ASN A 96 14.83 -13.84 -5.96
N PHE A 97 13.56 -13.94 -5.58
CA PHE A 97 12.95 -15.20 -5.17
C PHE A 97 12.86 -16.16 -6.35
N GLY A 98 12.90 -17.47 -6.06
CA GLY A 98 12.62 -18.46 -7.09
C GLY A 98 11.18 -18.36 -7.61
N PRO A 99 10.95 -18.78 -8.87
CA PRO A 99 9.60 -18.77 -9.43
C PRO A 99 8.59 -19.58 -8.62
N ALA A 100 9.01 -20.66 -7.98
CA ALA A 100 8.15 -21.54 -7.20
C ALA A 100 7.60 -20.86 -5.95
N GLU A 101 8.44 -20.11 -5.25
CA GLU A 101 8.09 -19.37 -4.03
C GLU A 101 7.10 -18.24 -4.34
N THR A 102 7.38 -17.49 -5.42
CA THR A 102 6.52 -16.42 -5.91
C THR A 102 5.16 -16.94 -6.39
N VAL A 103 5.16 -18.03 -7.16
CA VAL A 103 3.92 -18.70 -7.62
C VAL A 103 3.11 -19.19 -6.43
N THR A 104 3.75 -19.80 -5.42
CA THR A 104 3.06 -20.28 -4.22
C THR A 104 2.35 -19.15 -3.48
N ALA A 105 3.03 -18.00 -3.31
CA ALA A 105 2.44 -16.82 -2.67
C ALA A 105 1.29 -16.24 -3.51
N TYR A 106 1.51 -16.10 -4.81
CA TYR A 106 0.50 -15.58 -5.74
C TYR A 106 -0.75 -16.47 -5.82
N ASP A 107 -0.59 -17.77 -5.98
CA ASP A 107 -1.72 -18.72 -6.05
C ASP A 107 -2.53 -18.73 -4.76
N SER A 108 -1.88 -18.53 -3.62
CA SER A 108 -2.55 -18.39 -2.33
C SER A 108 -3.40 -17.13 -2.27
N ILE A 109 -2.87 -15.97 -2.69
CA ILE A 109 -3.63 -14.70 -2.73
C ILE A 109 -4.74 -14.78 -3.78
N LYS A 110 -4.47 -15.34 -4.95
CA LYS A 110 -5.48 -15.54 -5.99
C LYS A 110 -6.65 -16.38 -5.48
N SER A 111 -6.38 -17.49 -4.79
CA SER A 111 -7.43 -18.31 -4.18
C SER A 111 -8.24 -17.55 -3.15
N GLY A 112 -7.58 -16.76 -2.28
CA GLY A 112 -8.27 -15.89 -1.31
C GLY A 112 -9.12 -14.81 -1.96
N PHE A 113 -8.67 -14.25 -3.08
CA PHE A 113 -9.43 -13.25 -3.83
C PHE A 113 -10.62 -13.87 -4.58
N GLU A 114 -10.46 -15.05 -5.14
CA GLU A 114 -11.57 -15.79 -5.77
C GLU A 114 -12.64 -16.16 -4.75
N ASP A 115 -12.25 -16.57 -3.54
CA ASP A 115 -13.17 -16.83 -2.42
C ASP A 115 -13.87 -15.53 -1.97
N PHE A 116 -13.13 -14.44 -1.83
CA PHE A 116 -13.68 -13.11 -1.55
C PHE A 116 -14.73 -12.67 -2.58
N LEU A 117 -14.45 -12.84 -3.87
CA LEU A 117 -15.41 -12.51 -4.93
C LEU A 117 -16.67 -13.38 -4.87
N ALA A 118 -16.51 -14.67 -4.56
CA ALA A 118 -17.59 -15.65 -4.60
C ALA A 118 -18.52 -15.57 -3.38
N HIS A 119 -17.98 -15.27 -2.20
CA HIS A 119 -18.70 -15.45 -0.93
C HIS A 119 -18.86 -14.18 -0.11
N GLU A 120 -17.90 -13.24 -0.22
CA GLU A 120 -17.85 -12.08 0.67
C GLU A 120 -18.26 -10.77 -0.02
N LEU A 121 -17.85 -10.56 -1.27
CA LEU A 121 -18.04 -9.29 -1.95
C LEU A 121 -19.50 -9.00 -2.30
N GLY A 122 -20.27 -10.00 -2.74
CA GLY A 122 -21.63 -9.81 -3.28
C GLY A 122 -21.62 -8.82 -4.46
N ASP A 123 -22.56 -7.88 -4.49
CA ASP A 123 -22.65 -6.84 -5.53
C ASP A 123 -21.88 -5.56 -5.19
N ARG A 124 -21.17 -5.52 -4.05
CA ARG A 124 -20.47 -4.32 -3.59
C ARG A 124 -19.29 -3.95 -4.49
N PRO A 125 -18.96 -2.65 -4.60
CA PRO A 125 -17.67 -2.21 -5.09
C PRO A 125 -16.56 -2.55 -4.10
N PHE A 126 -15.31 -2.57 -4.59
CA PHE A 126 -14.19 -2.96 -3.76
C PHE A 126 -12.96 -2.07 -3.96
N VAL A 127 -12.15 -2.02 -2.92
CA VAL A 127 -10.82 -1.44 -2.88
C VAL A 127 -9.82 -2.57 -2.69
N VAL A 128 -8.63 -2.50 -3.29
CA VAL A 128 -7.52 -3.38 -2.94
C VAL A 128 -6.41 -2.57 -2.31
N ILE A 129 -5.79 -3.09 -1.26
CA ILE A 129 -4.75 -2.40 -0.49
C ILE A 129 -3.60 -3.38 -0.27
N GLY A 130 -2.41 -3.03 -0.69
CA GLY A 130 -1.22 -3.86 -0.50
C GLY A 130 0.01 -3.07 -0.14
N ASP A 131 0.84 -3.69 0.69
CA ASP A 131 2.14 -3.18 1.10
C ASP A 131 3.23 -4.21 0.79
N SER A 132 4.38 -3.76 0.26
CA SER A 132 5.55 -4.61 0.06
C SER A 132 5.24 -5.86 -0.79
N GLN A 133 5.50 -7.06 -0.26
CA GLN A 133 5.14 -8.32 -0.93
C GLN A 133 3.65 -8.38 -1.26
N GLY A 134 2.77 -7.89 -0.37
CA GLY A 134 1.33 -7.80 -0.62
C GLY A 134 1.02 -6.92 -1.83
N ALA A 135 1.71 -5.79 -1.98
CA ALA A 135 1.60 -4.93 -3.16
C ALA A 135 2.06 -5.64 -4.44
N ALA A 136 3.16 -6.40 -4.37
CA ALA A 136 3.64 -7.20 -5.51
C ALA A 136 2.63 -8.29 -5.92
N MET A 137 2.04 -8.99 -4.95
CA MET A 137 1.01 -10.01 -5.23
C MET A 137 -0.26 -9.38 -5.80
N LEU A 138 -0.67 -8.21 -5.29
CA LEU A 138 -1.82 -7.47 -5.83
C LEU A 138 -1.55 -6.91 -7.23
N ASN A 139 -0.33 -6.51 -7.57
CA ASN A 139 0.02 -6.14 -8.94
C ASN A 139 -0.25 -7.29 -9.89
N LEU A 140 0.21 -8.51 -9.55
CA LEU A 140 -0.03 -9.70 -10.36
C LEU A 140 -1.52 -10.05 -10.44
N LEU A 141 -2.26 -9.90 -9.34
CA LEU A 141 -3.70 -10.16 -9.29
C LEU A 141 -4.48 -9.16 -10.14
N LEU A 142 -4.17 -7.87 -10.02
CA LEU A 142 -4.79 -6.82 -10.83
C LEU A 142 -4.48 -7.04 -12.32
N GLU A 143 -3.22 -7.29 -12.68
CA GLU A 143 -2.79 -7.53 -14.07
C GLU A 143 -3.52 -8.72 -14.70
N ASN A 144 -3.63 -9.83 -13.97
CA ASN A 144 -4.11 -11.09 -14.55
C ASN A 144 -5.61 -11.34 -14.39
N ILE A 145 -6.28 -10.71 -13.41
CA ILE A 145 -7.68 -10.99 -13.08
C ILE A 145 -8.56 -9.76 -13.22
N VAL A 146 -8.18 -8.63 -12.62
CA VAL A 146 -9.06 -7.44 -12.57
C VAL A 146 -8.96 -6.63 -13.85
N ASP A 147 -7.76 -6.30 -14.30
CA ASP A 147 -7.53 -5.43 -15.46
C ASP A 147 -8.09 -6.01 -16.78
N PRO A 148 -8.01 -7.33 -17.06
CA PRO A 148 -8.63 -7.91 -18.24
C PRO A 148 -10.16 -7.99 -18.16
N ASN A 149 -10.76 -7.95 -16.96
CA ASN A 149 -12.18 -8.19 -16.73
C ASN A 149 -12.96 -6.86 -16.58
N PRO A 150 -13.77 -6.44 -17.58
CA PRO A 150 -14.53 -5.19 -17.51
C PRO A 150 -15.50 -5.11 -16.34
N ALA A 151 -16.10 -6.25 -15.94
CA ALA A 151 -17.06 -6.28 -14.83
C ALA A 151 -16.37 -6.07 -13.48
N LEU A 152 -15.16 -6.59 -13.29
CA LEU A 152 -14.37 -6.33 -12.08
C LEU A 152 -13.82 -4.90 -12.06
N ARG A 153 -13.33 -4.39 -13.21
CA ARG A 153 -12.89 -2.99 -13.30
C ARG A 153 -13.99 -2.00 -12.97
N ALA A 154 -15.21 -2.26 -13.41
CA ALA A 154 -16.36 -1.39 -13.11
C ALA A 154 -16.72 -1.33 -11.62
N ARG A 155 -16.26 -2.31 -10.83
CA ARG A 155 -16.46 -2.39 -9.38
C ARG A 155 -15.22 -2.00 -8.58
N LEU A 156 -14.07 -1.84 -9.23
CA LEU A 156 -12.85 -1.38 -8.57
C LEU A 156 -12.97 0.12 -8.29
N VAL A 157 -13.01 0.48 -7.02
CA VAL A 157 -13.03 1.89 -6.58
C VAL A 157 -11.64 2.49 -6.73
N VAL A 158 -10.66 1.91 -6.06
CA VAL A 158 -9.26 2.31 -6.14
C VAL A 158 -8.35 1.14 -5.73
N ALA A 159 -7.17 1.07 -6.32
CA ALA A 159 -6.10 0.18 -5.88
C ALA A 159 -5.02 1.00 -5.17
N VAL A 160 -4.62 0.59 -3.97
CA VAL A 160 -3.52 1.19 -3.18
C VAL A 160 -2.37 0.19 -3.17
N ILE A 161 -1.30 0.50 -3.87
CA ILE A 161 -0.13 -0.36 -4.10
C ILE A 161 1.11 0.35 -3.56
N VAL A 162 1.41 0.10 -2.29
CA VAL A 162 2.50 0.78 -1.58
C VAL A 162 3.75 -0.12 -1.55
N GLY A 163 4.88 0.41 -1.99
CA GLY A 163 6.10 -0.39 -2.09
C GLY A 163 6.02 -1.50 -3.14
N GLY A 164 5.24 -1.29 -4.22
CA GLY A 164 5.13 -2.18 -5.36
C GLY A 164 5.30 -1.41 -6.66
N ASN A 165 6.22 -1.87 -7.53
CA ASN A 165 6.49 -1.19 -8.79
C ASN A 165 5.36 -1.44 -9.80
N VAL A 166 4.52 -0.43 -10.03
CA VAL A 166 3.58 -0.39 -11.15
C VAL A 166 4.26 0.34 -12.30
N GLU A 167 4.40 -0.29 -13.44
CA GLU A 167 5.08 0.28 -14.60
C GLU A 167 4.10 0.83 -15.63
N VAL A 168 4.47 1.95 -16.25
CA VAL A 168 3.75 2.56 -17.38
C VAL A 168 4.75 3.02 -18.45
N PRO A 169 4.35 3.14 -19.72
CA PRO A 169 5.17 3.82 -20.70
C PRO A 169 5.49 5.25 -20.23
N ARG A 170 6.70 5.72 -20.49
CA ARG A 170 7.16 7.04 -20.04
C ARG A 170 6.20 8.15 -20.42
N GLY A 171 5.80 8.95 -19.44
CA GLY A 171 4.86 10.05 -19.62
C GLY A 171 3.39 9.63 -19.80
N GLN A 172 3.07 8.35 -19.65
CA GLN A 172 1.70 7.85 -19.68
C GLN A 172 1.22 7.49 -18.27
N LEU A 173 -0.09 7.38 -18.09
CA LEU A 173 -0.72 6.95 -16.84
C LEU A 173 -1.16 5.48 -16.89
N VAL A 174 -1.16 4.84 -18.05
CA VAL A 174 -1.68 3.48 -18.28
C VAL A 174 -0.96 2.83 -19.46
N GLY A 175 -1.08 1.51 -19.59
CA GLY A 175 -0.57 0.77 -20.77
C GLY A 175 0.72 -0.01 -20.51
N GLY A 176 1.17 -0.05 -19.26
CA GLY A 176 2.30 -0.86 -18.81
C GLY A 176 1.87 -2.14 -18.10
N THR A 177 2.04 -2.20 -16.77
CA THR A 177 1.57 -3.31 -15.92
C THR A 177 0.08 -3.54 -16.14
N PHE A 178 -0.71 -2.48 -16.07
CA PHE A 178 -2.14 -2.53 -16.38
C PHE A 178 -2.41 -1.93 -17.75
N LYS A 179 -3.36 -2.52 -18.49
CA LYS A 179 -3.77 -2.05 -19.82
C LYS A 179 -4.92 -1.05 -19.75
N HIS A 180 -5.71 -1.09 -18.66
CA HIS A 180 -6.95 -0.34 -18.51
C HIS A 180 -7.01 0.45 -17.21
N ILE A 181 -6.36 0.00 -16.13
CA ILE A 181 -6.34 0.69 -14.84
C ILE A 181 -5.24 1.76 -14.87
N PRO A 182 -5.57 3.06 -14.92
CA PRO A 182 -4.57 4.13 -14.94
C PRO A 182 -4.03 4.43 -13.54
N ALA A 183 -2.89 5.10 -13.46
CA ALA A 183 -2.48 5.80 -12.26
C ALA A 183 -3.49 6.90 -11.90
N CYS A 184 -3.82 7.07 -10.62
CA CYS A 184 -4.68 8.17 -10.17
C CYS A 184 -3.99 9.51 -10.43
N SER A 185 -4.76 10.51 -10.86
CA SER A 185 -4.28 11.85 -11.22
C SER A 185 -5.15 12.98 -10.67
N SER A 186 -6.18 12.66 -9.92
CA SER A 186 -7.07 13.64 -9.29
C SER A 186 -7.78 13.05 -8.06
N ALA A 187 -8.13 13.90 -7.11
CA ALA A 187 -8.89 13.51 -5.94
C ALA A 187 -10.26 12.95 -6.33
N GLY A 188 -10.67 11.87 -5.68
CA GLY A 188 -11.93 11.21 -5.93
C GLY A 188 -12.02 10.45 -7.27
N GLN A 189 -10.92 10.28 -8.00
CA GLN A 189 -10.90 9.44 -9.19
C GLN A 189 -11.14 7.98 -8.81
N THR A 190 -11.99 7.28 -9.58
CA THR A 190 -12.29 5.85 -9.41
C THR A 190 -11.67 5.01 -10.52
N GLY A 191 -11.50 3.70 -10.28
CA GLY A 191 -10.94 2.77 -11.25
C GLY A 191 -9.46 3.02 -11.55
N CYS A 192 -8.71 3.58 -10.62
CA CYS A 192 -7.29 3.93 -10.77
C CYS A 192 -6.40 3.33 -9.67
N VAL A 193 -5.09 3.46 -9.81
CA VAL A 193 -4.11 2.98 -8.84
C VAL A 193 -3.33 4.14 -8.22
N ILE A 194 -3.23 4.15 -6.89
CA ILE A 194 -2.29 4.95 -6.11
C ILE A 194 -1.10 4.04 -5.83
N ALA A 195 0.06 4.35 -6.38
CA ALA A 195 1.27 3.59 -6.20
C ALA A 195 2.46 4.51 -5.97
N PHE A 196 3.29 4.17 -5.00
CA PHE A 196 4.54 4.86 -4.69
C PHE A 196 5.48 4.00 -3.86
N SER A 197 6.75 4.38 -3.85
CA SER A 197 7.76 3.96 -2.86
C SER A 197 8.51 5.21 -2.42
N SER A 198 8.78 5.37 -1.15
CA SER A 198 9.36 6.60 -0.62
C SER A 198 10.87 6.50 -0.34
N PHE A 199 11.57 7.59 -0.63
CA PHE A 199 13.01 7.73 -0.44
C PHE A 199 13.37 9.13 0.06
N PRO A 200 14.49 9.30 0.77
CA PRO A 200 14.99 10.62 1.16
C PRO A 200 15.63 11.40 0.01
N SER A 201 16.04 10.71 -1.05
CA SER A 201 16.74 11.24 -2.23
C SER A 201 16.60 10.29 -3.41
N THR A 202 17.25 10.58 -4.54
CA THR A 202 17.26 9.69 -5.70
C THR A 202 17.65 8.26 -5.32
N PRO A 203 16.79 7.25 -5.60
CA PRO A 203 17.11 5.86 -5.32
C PRO A 203 18.42 5.40 -6.00
N PRO A 204 19.25 4.58 -5.34
CA PRO A 204 20.42 3.97 -5.95
C PRO A 204 20.11 3.23 -7.26
N ALA A 205 21.12 3.00 -8.10
CA ALA A 205 20.94 2.36 -9.40
C ALA A 205 20.42 0.91 -9.31
N ASP A 206 20.71 0.26 -8.22
CA ASP A 206 20.30 -1.11 -7.86
C ASP A 206 19.09 -1.18 -6.92
N SER A 207 18.42 -0.02 -6.70
CA SER A 207 17.23 0.03 -5.84
C SER A 207 16.14 -0.92 -6.34
N LEU A 208 15.55 -1.63 -5.39
CA LEU A 208 14.46 -2.60 -5.63
C LEU A 208 13.13 -1.92 -5.89
N PHE A 209 12.97 -0.70 -5.42
CA PHE A 209 11.76 0.11 -5.52
C PHE A 209 12.02 1.39 -6.33
N GLY A 210 10.98 1.84 -7.02
CA GLY A 210 11.03 3.06 -7.81
C GLY A 210 11.82 2.95 -9.13
N ARG A 211 12.29 1.75 -9.51
CA ARG A 211 13.01 1.51 -10.77
C ARG A 211 12.32 0.45 -11.63
N PRO A 212 12.24 0.69 -12.96
CA PRO A 212 11.67 -0.29 -13.87
C PRO A 212 12.47 -1.60 -13.93
N GLY A 213 11.76 -2.71 -14.13
CA GLY A 213 12.36 -4.04 -14.23
C GLY A 213 12.81 -4.64 -12.90
N GLN A 214 12.53 -3.95 -11.80
CA GLN A 214 12.74 -4.45 -10.45
C GLN A 214 11.42 -4.92 -9.85
N GLY A 215 11.50 -5.81 -8.87
CA GLY A 215 10.34 -6.32 -8.15
C GLY A 215 10.01 -7.77 -8.46
N VAL A 216 8.94 -8.26 -7.86
CA VAL A 216 8.54 -9.67 -7.91
C VAL A 216 7.78 -9.96 -9.22
N SER A 217 8.13 -11.05 -9.89
CA SER A 217 7.50 -11.50 -11.13
C SER A 217 7.23 -13.01 -11.10
N LEU A 218 6.16 -13.44 -11.78
CA LEU A 218 5.88 -14.87 -12.02
C LEU A 218 6.79 -15.47 -13.10
N GLN A 219 7.53 -14.64 -13.83
CA GLN A 219 8.44 -15.09 -14.89
C GLN A 219 9.89 -14.84 -14.46
N SER A 220 10.73 -15.88 -14.57
CA SER A 220 12.16 -15.72 -14.44
C SER A 220 12.68 -14.81 -15.56
N ASN A 221 13.44 -13.75 -15.21
CA ASN A 221 14.07 -12.80 -16.12
C ASN A 221 13.13 -11.75 -16.75
N GLN A 222 12.52 -10.88 -15.95
CA GLN A 222 12.02 -9.63 -16.51
C GLN A 222 13.21 -8.74 -16.93
N THR A 223 13.34 -8.54 -18.22
CA THR A 223 14.21 -7.48 -18.73
C THR A 223 13.44 -6.18 -18.65
N ALA A 224 14.05 -5.15 -18.06
CA ALA A 224 13.47 -3.81 -18.08
C ALA A 224 13.08 -3.46 -19.52
N LYS A 225 11.79 -3.21 -19.74
CA LYS A 225 11.31 -2.76 -21.05
C LYS A 225 11.91 -1.38 -21.32
N ALA A 226 12.42 -1.17 -22.52
CA ALA A 226 12.84 0.17 -22.91
C ALA A 226 11.66 1.14 -22.84
N ASP A 227 11.92 2.36 -22.37
CA ASP A 227 10.95 3.46 -22.36
C ASP A 227 9.75 3.31 -21.40
N VAL A 228 9.95 2.64 -20.27
CA VAL A 228 9.00 2.59 -19.18
C VAL A 228 9.49 3.37 -17.96
N GLN A 229 8.56 3.73 -17.09
CA GLN A 229 8.81 4.33 -15.78
C GLN A 229 7.94 3.64 -14.72
N VAL A 230 8.37 3.69 -13.48
CA VAL A 230 7.52 3.31 -12.33
C VAL A 230 6.56 4.46 -12.03
N VAL A 231 5.32 4.12 -11.72
CA VAL A 231 4.32 5.08 -11.24
C VAL A 231 4.73 5.62 -9.88
N CYS A 232 4.67 6.93 -9.73
CA CYS A 232 4.64 7.60 -8.44
C CYS A 232 3.41 8.49 -8.38
N VAL A 233 2.51 8.22 -7.45
CA VAL A 233 1.34 9.05 -7.13
C VAL A 233 1.53 9.57 -5.72
N ASN A 234 1.61 10.90 -5.55
CA ASN A 234 1.68 11.50 -4.22
C ASN A 234 0.29 11.48 -3.56
N PRO A 235 0.05 10.69 -2.50
CA PRO A 235 -1.28 10.59 -1.89
C PRO A 235 -1.74 11.88 -1.21
N ALA A 236 -0.84 12.79 -0.88
CA ALA A 236 -1.20 14.12 -0.40
C ALA A 236 -1.52 15.12 -1.53
N ALA A 237 -1.24 14.77 -2.81
CA ALA A 237 -1.46 15.61 -3.96
C ALA A 237 -1.61 14.75 -5.24
N LEU A 238 -2.75 14.07 -5.41
CA LEU A 238 -2.97 13.14 -6.53
C LEU A 238 -2.80 13.80 -7.91
N SER A 239 -3.05 15.11 -8.02
CA SER A 239 -2.80 15.88 -9.26
C SER A 239 -1.33 16.29 -9.45
N GLY A 240 -0.44 15.84 -8.57
CA GLY A 240 0.99 16.17 -8.59
C GLY A 240 1.36 17.36 -7.71
N GLY A 241 2.66 17.57 -7.56
CA GLY A 241 3.24 18.65 -6.76
C GLY A 241 3.65 18.21 -5.35
N THR A 242 4.17 19.17 -4.59
CA THR A 242 4.59 19.00 -3.19
C THR A 242 3.42 19.25 -2.25
N ALA A 243 3.21 18.34 -1.30
CA ALA A 243 2.20 18.51 -0.26
C ALA A 243 2.66 17.93 1.08
N ALA A 244 2.01 18.37 2.15
CA ALA A 244 2.22 17.84 3.48
C ALA A 244 1.53 16.48 3.61
N LEU A 245 2.23 15.51 4.19
CA LEU A 245 1.68 14.20 4.49
C LEU A 245 0.91 14.21 5.81
N ASP A 246 -0.20 13.49 5.83
CA ASP A 246 -0.94 13.15 7.03
C ASP A 246 -0.49 11.76 7.51
N SER A 247 0.66 11.77 8.19
CA SER A 247 1.30 10.54 8.68
C SER A 247 0.65 10.07 9.96
N ALA A 248 0.40 8.76 10.07
CA ALA A 248 -0.07 8.14 11.30
C ALA A 248 0.72 6.85 11.61
N PHE A 249 1.02 6.65 12.89
CA PHE A 249 1.87 5.56 13.35
C PHE A 249 1.23 4.81 14.54
N PRO A 250 1.34 3.49 14.62
CA PRO A 250 0.96 2.75 15.81
C PRO A 250 1.92 3.10 16.97
N THR A 251 1.37 3.37 18.15
CA THR A 251 2.16 3.80 19.32
C THR A 251 2.87 2.64 20.02
N ARG A 252 2.41 1.41 19.80
CA ARG A 252 2.91 0.19 20.46
C ARG A 252 3.01 0.35 21.98
N GLY A 253 1.99 0.99 22.58
CA GLY A 253 1.89 1.21 24.02
C GLY A 253 2.77 2.34 24.58
N LYS A 254 3.42 3.13 23.75
CA LYS A 254 4.21 4.29 24.19
C LYS A 254 3.37 5.51 24.55
N LEU A 255 2.12 5.55 24.11
CA LEU A 255 1.11 6.55 24.45
C LEU A 255 -0.14 5.86 24.98
N THR A 256 -1.06 6.64 25.55
CA THR A 256 -2.36 6.13 26.03
C THR A 256 -3.29 5.73 24.88
N THR A 257 -3.15 6.37 23.73
CA THR A 257 -3.88 6.02 22.50
C THR A 257 -3.09 5.01 21.68
N PRO A 258 -3.73 4.08 20.94
CA PRO A 258 -3.05 3.14 20.08
C PRO A 258 -2.36 3.79 18.88
N TRP A 259 -2.78 4.98 18.49
CA TRP A 259 -2.26 5.71 17.33
C TRP A 259 -1.75 7.10 17.67
N VAL A 260 -0.79 7.58 16.88
CA VAL A 260 -0.36 8.99 16.85
C VAL A 260 -0.36 9.48 15.40
N ALA A 261 -1.09 10.56 15.15
CA ALA A 261 -1.07 11.27 13.88
C ALA A 261 -0.19 12.53 14.00
N LEU A 262 0.63 12.72 12.97
CA LEU A 262 1.62 13.81 12.88
C LEU A 262 1.42 14.56 11.55
N PRO A 263 0.24 15.18 11.32
CA PRO A 263 -0.06 15.86 10.07
C PRO A 263 0.96 16.97 9.81
N GLY A 264 1.47 17.02 8.58
CA GLY A 264 2.43 18.04 8.16
C GLY A 264 3.84 17.91 8.75
N LEU A 265 4.16 16.84 9.48
CA LEU A 265 5.53 16.59 9.93
C LEU A 265 6.48 16.34 8.77
N TYR A 266 6.00 15.70 7.73
CA TYR A 266 6.72 15.42 6.49
C TYR A 266 6.02 16.07 5.30
N THR A 267 6.80 16.39 4.27
CA THR A 267 6.32 16.81 2.96
C THR A 267 6.79 15.79 1.92
N ALA A 268 5.98 15.60 0.89
CA ALA A 268 6.28 14.65 -0.18
C ALA A 268 6.07 15.26 -1.56
N THR A 269 6.91 14.82 -2.50
CA THR A 269 6.83 15.16 -3.93
C THR A 269 7.20 13.93 -4.73
N CYS A 270 6.43 13.59 -5.78
CA CYS A 270 6.90 12.61 -6.76
C CYS A 270 8.02 13.21 -7.60
N GLU A 271 9.17 12.57 -7.61
CA GLU A 271 10.36 12.96 -8.36
C GLU A 271 10.78 11.88 -9.36
N GLN A 272 11.47 12.31 -10.40
CA GLN A 272 12.02 11.43 -11.44
C GLN A 272 13.44 11.89 -11.77
N ALA A 273 14.41 10.99 -11.62
CA ALA A 273 15.79 11.20 -12.03
C ALA A 273 16.47 9.86 -12.28
N ASP A 274 17.44 9.84 -13.19
CA ASP A 274 18.32 8.70 -13.45
C ASP A 274 17.59 7.36 -13.66
N GLY A 275 16.41 7.42 -14.29
CA GLY A 275 15.56 6.25 -14.55
C GLY A 275 14.72 5.79 -13.36
N ALA A 276 14.84 6.42 -12.19
CA ALA A 276 13.99 6.19 -11.04
C ALA A 276 12.78 7.13 -11.01
N SER A 277 11.71 6.70 -10.31
CA SER A 277 10.52 7.49 -10.01
C SER A 277 10.09 7.13 -8.58
N TRP A 278 10.06 8.11 -7.68
CA TRP A 278 9.84 7.87 -6.25
C TRP A 278 9.09 9.02 -5.57
N LEU A 279 8.50 8.72 -4.42
CA LEU A 279 7.97 9.73 -3.51
C LEU A 279 9.13 10.26 -2.65
N ASN A 280 9.62 11.45 -2.96
CA ASN A 280 10.66 12.10 -2.17
C ASN A 280 10.04 12.64 -0.89
N VAL A 281 10.43 12.08 0.25
CA VAL A 281 9.88 12.45 1.55
C VAL A 281 10.95 13.13 2.40
N THR A 282 10.62 14.33 2.85
CA THR A 282 11.52 15.12 3.71
C THR A 282 10.76 15.64 4.93
N LYS A 283 11.47 15.80 6.04
CA LYS A 283 10.88 16.48 7.21
C LYS A 283 10.59 17.93 6.87
N THR A 284 9.40 18.40 7.22
CA THR A 284 8.98 19.78 6.97
C THR A 284 9.95 20.77 7.62
N PRO A 285 10.53 21.71 6.85
CA PRO A 285 11.48 22.68 7.37
C PRO A 285 10.90 23.50 8.53
N GLY A 286 11.68 23.66 9.60
CA GLY A 286 11.27 24.41 10.77
C GLY A 286 10.33 23.70 11.74
N SER A 287 9.86 22.49 11.43
CA SER A 287 9.02 21.71 12.36
C SER A 287 9.82 21.34 13.61
N THR A 288 9.26 21.71 14.77
CA THR A 288 9.77 21.34 16.10
C THR A 288 9.15 20.06 16.64
N VAL A 289 8.13 19.55 15.95
CA VAL A 289 7.46 18.29 16.31
C VAL A 289 8.42 17.12 16.16
N LYS A 290 8.44 16.25 17.16
CA LYS A 290 9.23 15.03 17.17
C LYS A 290 8.36 13.89 16.64
N GLY A 291 8.84 13.21 15.61
CA GLY A 291 8.26 11.98 15.10
C GLY A 291 9.25 10.82 15.17
N PRO A 292 8.90 9.67 14.63
CA PRO A 292 9.84 8.57 14.47
C PRO A 292 11.04 9.03 13.63
N ALA A 293 12.23 8.53 13.97
CA ALA A 293 13.38 8.69 13.09
C ALA A 293 13.16 7.77 11.89
N LEU A 294 12.93 8.33 10.73
CA LEU A 294 12.88 7.54 9.49
C LEU A 294 14.26 6.98 9.21
N THR A 295 14.31 5.68 9.04
CA THR A 295 15.54 4.93 8.75
C THR A 295 15.36 4.18 7.45
N GLU A 296 16.42 4.06 6.68
CA GLU A 296 16.48 3.21 5.50
C GLU A 296 16.73 1.77 5.94
N GLU A 297 15.72 1.15 6.55
CA GLU A 297 15.79 -0.25 6.99
C GLU A 297 15.89 -1.17 5.77
N GLY A 298 16.89 -2.03 5.74
CA GLY A 298 17.25 -2.84 4.57
C GLY A 298 18.34 -2.22 3.71
N GLY A 299 18.68 -0.93 3.91
CA GLY A 299 19.69 -0.20 3.15
C GLY A 299 19.13 0.89 2.25
N ALA A 300 20.01 1.65 1.61
CA ALA A 300 19.63 2.78 0.75
C ALA A 300 18.82 2.34 -0.49
N ASP A 301 18.95 1.12 -0.92
CA ASP A 301 18.21 0.49 -2.01
C ASP A 301 16.75 0.19 -1.64
N TYR A 302 16.42 0.13 -0.35
CA TYR A 302 15.06 0.04 0.18
C TYR A 302 14.41 1.42 0.46
N GLY A 303 15.20 2.46 0.70
CA GLY A 303 14.68 3.78 1.08
C GLY A 303 13.88 3.73 2.38
N TYR A 304 12.74 4.39 2.40
CA TYR A 304 11.82 4.40 3.54
C TYR A 304 10.73 3.31 3.46
N HIS A 305 10.98 2.21 2.76
CA HIS A 305 10.01 1.18 2.42
C HIS A 305 9.16 0.69 3.62
N VAL A 306 9.79 0.44 4.78
CA VAL A 306 9.05 0.01 5.99
C VAL A 306 8.15 1.09 6.59
N TRP A 307 8.30 2.34 6.14
CA TRP A 307 7.52 3.49 6.60
C TRP A 307 6.47 3.93 5.58
N ASP A 308 6.54 3.45 4.34
CA ASP A 308 5.74 3.92 3.21
C ASP A 308 4.26 4.10 3.56
N MET A 309 3.62 3.06 4.11
CA MET A 309 2.21 3.07 4.47
C MET A 309 1.93 4.12 5.55
N PHE A 310 2.74 4.15 6.62
CA PHE A 310 2.53 5.03 7.77
C PHE A 310 2.78 6.50 7.46
N LEU A 311 3.69 6.79 6.53
CA LEU A 311 3.97 8.15 6.08
C LEU A 311 2.76 8.82 5.45
N ALA A 312 1.92 8.05 4.78
CA ALA A 312 0.75 8.55 4.07
C ALA A 312 -0.58 7.96 4.57
N GLN A 313 -0.62 7.34 5.75
CA GLN A 313 -1.75 6.54 6.21
C GLN A 313 -3.08 7.28 6.12
N ASP A 314 -3.17 8.47 6.70
CA ASP A 314 -4.43 9.22 6.73
C ASP A 314 -4.76 9.86 5.37
N ASN A 315 -3.74 10.17 4.52
CA ASN A 315 -3.99 10.55 3.13
C ASN A 315 -4.63 9.40 2.35
N LEU A 316 -4.11 8.17 2.46
CA LEU A 316 -4.64 7.00 1.77
C LEU A 316 -6.08 6.69 2.19
N VAL A 317 -6.40 6.77 3.49
CA VAL A 317 -7.78 6.63 3.98
C VAL A 317 -8.68 7.71 3.41
N SER A 318 -8.19 8.96 3.34
CA SER A 318 -8.93 10.10 2.77
C SER A 318 -9.17 9.93 1.27
N ASP A 319 -8.16 9.45 0.53
CA ASP A 319 -8.27 9.20 -0.92
C ASP A 319 -9.28 8.08 -1.23
N VAL A 320 -9.24 6.99 -0.47
CA VAL A 320 -10.24 5.91 -0.56
C VAL A 320 -11.62 6.46 -0.29
N THR A 321 -11.80 7.25 0.78
CA THR A 321 -13.09 7.88 1.13
C THR A 321 -13.61 8.78 0.00
N ALA A 322 -12.74 9.60 -0.58
CA ALA A 322 -13.12 10.49 -1.68
C ALA A 322 -13.53 9.71 -2.95
N ALA A 323 -12.82 8.61 -3.25
CA ALA A 323 -13.15 7.74 -4.36
C ALA A 323 -14.49 7.01 -4.13
N GLU A 324 -14.77 6.53 -2.91
CA GLU A 324 -16.04 5.91 -2.55
C GLU A 324 -17.23 6.87 -2.68
N ILE A 325 -17.07 8.12 -2.23
CA ILE A 325 -18.09 9.16 -2.40
C ILE A 325 -18.38 9.39 -3.88
N THR A 326 -17.34 9.49 -4.71
CA THR A 326 -17.50 9.67 -6.15
C THR A 326 -18.16 8.45 -6.78
N TRP A 327 -17.70 7.25 -6.46
CA TRP A 327 -18.27 6.01 -6.98
C TRP A 327 -19.76 5.90 -6.66
N THR A 328 -20.14 6.19 -5.41
CA THR A 328 -21.56 6.19 -4.97
C THR A 328 -22.39 7.18 -5.77
N ARG A 329 -21.89 8.41 -5.96
CA ARG A 329 -22.60 9.43 -6.75
C ARG A 329 -22.82 9.01 -8.20
N ASP A 330 -21.84 8.35 -8.81
CA ASP A 330 -21.86 8.02 -10.23
C ASP A 330 -22.64 6.72 -10.54
N HIS A 331 -23.00 5.94 -9.50
CA HIS A 331 -23.73 4.66 -9.64
C HIS A 331 -25.11 4.65 -8.95
N HIS A 332 -25.52 5.73 -8.29
CA HIS A 332 -26.82 5.94 -7.66
C HIS A 332 -27.45 7.26 -8.09
#